data_ac9608439603a4071639feba73de90c9
#
_entry.id   ac9608439603a4071639feba73de90c9
#
_cell.length_a   1.000
_cell.length_b   1.000
_cell.length_c   1.000
_cell.angle_alpha   90.00
_cell.angle_beta   90.00
_cell.angle_gamma   90.00
#
_symmetry.space_group_name_H-M   'P 1'
#
loop_
_entity.id
_entity.type
_entity.pdbx_description
1 polymer ?
#
loop_
_entity_poly.entity_id
_entity_poly.type
_entity_poly.pdbx_seq_one_letter_code
_entity_poly.pdbx_strand_id
1 'polypeptide(L)'
;MERKAHAKTGAGLDILIAGAGYVGLAAAVSLKQARPGLAVALVDAAPAGAWQRDGRASAIAAAACRMLDQLGVWAEIAPRAQAITEMIITDSRSSDPVRPVFLTFGGEVAPGEPFAHMVANRTLNGALRARAEKLGIDIIEGIAVHGFETDGGGITVHLADGAALTARLLVAADGVNSRLRDMAGIKTVKWEYGQSGIVCTVAHERPHNGRAEEHFLPAGPFATLPLKPDEDGTNRSSIVWVERAEDAKALVEGDDLVFEHELEQRFGLQLGEIRVADKPRAWPLGLTIAQAFVAPRVALAGDAAHGIHPIAGQGLNLGFKDVAALAEVIVEADRLGQDIGALDVLERYQQWRRFDTVQMGVTTDVLNRLFSNDIAPLRAVRDIGLGLVERMPRVKDFFIRQASGLSAGTPRLLKGEAI
;
A
#
# COMPACT_ATOMS: atom_id res chain seq x y z
N MET A 1 -3.81 16.64 32.68
CA MET A 1 -4.18 15.79 31.52
C MET A 1 -4.14 14.35 32.01
N GLU A 2 -5.31 13.82 32.35
CA GLU A 2 -5.44 12.45 32.87
C GLU A 2 -5.01 11.42 31.83
N ARG A 3 -4.09 10.55 32.20
CA ARG A 3 -3.76 9.34 31.46
C ARG A 3 -5.04 8.48 31.39
N LYS A 4 -5.67 8.40 30.20
CA LYS A 4 -6.69 7.37 29.96
C LYS A 4 -6.10 6.02 30.36
N ALA A 5 -6.76 5.35 31.28
CA ALA A 5 -6.34 4.07 31.82
C ALA A 5 -6.05 3.11 30.67
N HIS A 6 -4.83 2.56 30.70
CA HIS A 6 -4.42 1.45 29.83
C HIS A 6 -5.44 0.32 29.94
N ALA A 7 -5.68 -0.36 28.80
CA ALA A 7 -6.57 -1.49 28.66
C ALA A 7 -6.60 -2.36 29.93
N LYS A 8 -7.78 -2.78 30.33
CA LYS A 8 -8.01 -3.66 31.51
C LYS A 8 -6.98 -4.79 31.47
N THR A 9 -5.92 -4.63 32.21
CA THR A 9 -4.90 -5.64 32.46
C THR A 9 -5.54 -6.79 33.28
N GLY A 10 -6.12 -7.76 32.60
CA GLY A 10 -6.76 -8.87 33.29
C GLY A 10 -7.40 -9.94 32.42
N ALA A 11 -7.84 -9.63 31.21
CA ALA A 11 -8.27 -10.61 30.23
C ALA A 11 -7.27 -10.62 29.08
N GLY A 12 -6.66 -11.77 28.75
CA GLY A 12 -5.75 -11.89 27.62
C GLY A 12 -6.44 -11.51 26.32
N LEU A 13 -5.70 -10.86 25.40
CA LEU A 13 -6.17 -10.57 24.06
C LEU A 13 -6.21 -11.86 23.24
N ASP A 14 -7.11 -11.94 22.28
CA ASP A 14 -7.01 -12.94 21.24
C ASP A 14 -5.94 -12.52 20.22
N ILE A 15 -5.96 -11.26 19.80
CA ILE A 15 -5.08 -10.75 18.76
C ILE A 15 -4.55 -9.37 19.15
N LEU A 16 -3.22 -9.23 19.16
CA LEU A 16 -2.54 -7.95 19.23
C LEU A 16 -1.95 -7.62 17.86
N ILE A 17 -2.21 -6.42 17.36
CA ILE A 17 -1.67 -5.95 16.08
C ILE A 17 -0.69 -4.84 16.34
N ALA A 18 0.55 -4.98 15.87
CA ALA A 18 1.56 -3.96 15.95
C ALA A 18 1.64 -3.16 14.64
N GLY A 19 1.34 -1.85 14.76
CA GLY A 19 1.21 -0.91 13.65
C GLY A 19 -0.25 -0.52 13.40
N ALA A 20 -0.58 0.77 13.62
CA ALA A 20 -1.90 1.35 13.37
C ALA A 20 -1.94 2.18 12.07
N GLY A 21 -1.18 1.75 11.06
CA GLY A 21 -1.35 2.16 9.67
C GLY A 21 -2.57 1.49 9.03
N TYR A 22 -2.87 1.82 7.78
CA TYR A 22 -4.05 1.30 7.07
C TYR A 22 -4.12 -0.24 7.01
N VAL A 23 -3.00 -0.95 6.95
CA VAL A 23 -2.96 -2.44 6.95
C VAL A 23 -3.37 -2.99 8.31
N GLY A 24 -2.75 -2.51 9.40
CA GLY A 24 -3.07 -2.97 10.75
C GLY A 24 -4.49 -2.62 11.17
N LEU A 25 -4.95 -1.40 10.86
CA LEU A 25 -6.33 -0.97 11.11
C LEU A 25 -7.34 -1.83 10.34
N ALA A 26 -7.09 -2.07 9.05
CA ALA A 26 -7.96 -2.93 8.25
C ALA A 26 -8.00 -4.37 8.78
N ALA A 27 -6.86 -4.91 9.25
CA ALA A 27 -6.81 -6.23 9.88
C ALA A 27 -7.67 -6.27 11.16
N ALA A 28 -7.51 -5.29 12.05
CA ALA A 28 -8.29 -5.19 13.28
C ALA A 28 -9.80 -5.09 13.01
N VAL A 29 -10.20 -4.21 12.08
CA VAL A 29 -11.61 -4.01 11.69
C VAL A 29 -12.17 -5.29 11.08
N SER A 30 -11.45 -5.94 10.16
CA SER A 30 -11.88 -7.17 9.50
C SER A 30 -12.16 -8.30 10.50
N LEU A 31 -11.22 -8.53 11.42
CA LEU A 31 -11.31 -9.55 12.45
C LEU A 31 -12.44 -9.29 13.43
N LYS A 32 -12.50 -8.07 13.97
CA LYS A 32 -13.51 -7.67 14.96
C LYS A 32 -14.92 -7.66 14.41
N GLN A 33 -15.08 -7.23 13.14
CA GLN A 33 -16.38 -7.22 12.47
C GLN A 33 -16.87 -8.63 12.17
N ALA A 34 -16.01 -9.52 11.68
CA ALA A 34 -16.37 -10.91 11.37
C ALA A 34 -16.60 -11.76 12.63
N ARG A 35 -15.88 -11.45 13.71
CA ARG A 35 -15.98 -12.15 15.01
C ARG A 35 -16.00 -11.13 16.16
N PRO A 36 -17.18 -10.56 16.49
CA PRO A 36 -17.33 -9.55 17.56
C PRO A 36 -16.82 -10.00 18.93
N GLY A 37 -16.79 -11.32 19.18
CA GLY A 37 -16.30 -11.92 20.43
C GLY A 37 -14.78 -11.86 20.60
N LEU A 38 -14.00 -11.70 19.50
CA LEU A 38 -12.53 -11.61 19.60
C LEU A 38 -12.10 -10.33 20.31
N ALA A 39 -11.19 -10.48 21.27
CA ALA A 39 -10.49 -9.37 21.93
C ALA A 39 -9.31 -8.94 21.06
N VAL A 40 -9.49 -7.82 20.31
CA VAL A 40 -8.49 -7.27 19.37
C VAL A 40 -8.04 -5.90 19.86
N ALA A 41 -6.72 -5.67 19.87
CA ALA A 41 -6.13 -4.36 20.15
C ALA A 41 -4.98 -4.04 19.17
N LEU A 42 -4.71 -2.74 18.98
CA LEU A 42 -3.55 -2.27 18.22
C LEU A 42 -2.56 -1.55 19.15
N VAL A 43 -1.28 -1.67 18.82
CA VAL A 43 -0.21 -0.86 19.39
C VAL A 43 0.59 -0.20 18.26
N ASP A 44 0.90 1.10 18.41
CA ASP A 44 1.66 1.86 17.42
C ASP A 44 2.76 2.70 18.09
N ALA A 45 3.96 2.65 17.52
CA ALA A 45 5.08 3.46 17.97
C ALA A 45 4.89 4.95 17.64
N ALA A 46 4.13 5.27 16.61
CA ALA A 46 3.88 6.64 16.19
C ALA A 46 3.00 7.38 17.23
N PRO A 47 3.30 8.66 17.52
CA PRO A 47 2.48 9.47 18.41
C PRO A 47 1.05 9.63 17.88
N ALA A 48 0.11 9.82 18.80
CA ALA A 48 -1.30 10.10 18.46
C ALA A 48 -1.40 11.26 17.45
N GLY A 49 -2.20 11.05 16.42
CA GLY A 49 -2.41 12.03 15.35
C GLY A 49 -1.27 12.14 14.32
N ALA A 50 -0.19 11.37 14.42
CA ALA A 50 0.90 11.41 13.43
C ALA A 50 0.42 11.09 12.00
N TRP A 51 -0.56 10.20 11.86
CA TRP A 51 -1.16 9.82 10.59
C TRP A 51 -1.83 10.98 9.83
N GLN A 52 -2.28 12.03 10.54
CA GLN A 52 -2.91 13.21 9.93
C GLN A 52 -1.93 14.03 9.08
N ARG A 53 -0.62 13.88 9.34
CA ARG A 53 0.46 14.57 8.64
C ARG A 53 0.95 13.82 7.38
N ASP A 54 0.36 12.66 7.07
CA ASP A 54 0.68 11.94 5.82
C ASP A 54 0.01 12.64 4.64
N GLY A 55 0.78 13.39 3.87
CA GLY A 55 0.34 14.11 2.67
C GLY A 55 0.22 13.22 1.42
N ARG A 56 0.65 11.94 1.50
CA ARG A 56 0.62 11.03 0.36
C ARG A 56 -0.80 10.59 0.02
N ALA A 57 -0.98 10.17 -1.22
CA ALA A 57 -2.16 9.48 -1.69
C ALA A 57 -1.78 8.12 -2.28
N SER A 58 -2.71 7.19 -2.27
CA SER A 58 -2.52 5.84 -2.79
C SER A 58 -3.62 5.46 -3.77
N ALA A 59 -3.25 4.71 -4.79
CA ALA A 59 -4.19 4.09 -5.71
C ALA A 59 -4.78 2.83 -5.05
N ILE A 60 -6.06 2.87 -4.73
CA ILE A 60 -6.80 1.75 -4.14
C ILE A 60 -7.50 1.01 -5.27
N ALA A 61 -7.11 -0.24 -5.52
CA ALA A 61 -7.68 -1.10 -6.55
C ALA A 61 -9.14 -1.45 -6.26
N ALA A 62 -9.91 -1.75 -7.30
CA ALA A 62 -11.34 -2.09 -7.17
C ALA A 62 -11.61 -3.18 -6.13
N ALA A 63 -10.81 -4.25 -6.08
CA ALA A 63 -10.94 -5.29 -5.07
C ALA A 63 -10.78 -4.76 -3.64
N ALA A 64 -9.83 -3.84 -3.42
CA ALA A 64 -9.64 -3.20 -2.12
C ALA A 64 -10.79 -2.24 -1.78
N CYS A 65 -11.36 -1.53 -2.77
CA CYS A 65 -12.58 -0.73 -2.57
C CYS A 65 -13.75 -1.60 -2.12
N ARG A 66 -13.96 -2.78 -2.73
CA ARG A 66 -14.98 -3.76 -2.31
C ARG A 66 -14.76 -4.22 -0.87
N MET A 67 -13.51 -4.51 -0.49
CA MET A 67 -13.17 -4.84 0.89
C MET A 67 -13.52 -3.71 1.85
N LEU A 68 -13.12 -2.47 1.54
CA LEU A 68 -13.42 -1.30 2.36
C LEU A 68 -14.93 -1.03 2.47
N ASP A 69 -15.70 -1.35 1.44
CA ASP A 69 -17.16 -1.28 1.48
C ASP A 69 -17.75 -2.33 2.42
N GLN A 70 -17.30 -3.58 2.34
CA GLN A 70 -17.67 -4.64 3.28
C GLN A 70 -17.30 -4.30 4.73
N LEU A 71 -16.22 -3.60 4.96
CA LEU A 71 -15.83 -3.11 6.29
C LEU A 71 -16.65 -1.89 6.76
N GLY A 72 -17.52 -1.35 5.90
CA GLY A 72 -18.36 -0.18 6.19
C GLY A 72 -17.58 1.13 6.29
N VAL A 73 -16.46 1.25 5.57
CA VAL A 73 -15.59 2.44 5.54
C VAL A 73 -15.63 3.18 4.20
N TRP A 74 -16.00 2.50 3.11
CA TRP A 74 -15.94 3.09 1.77
C TRP A 74 -16.87 4.28 1.58
N ALA A 75 -18.07 4.26 2.15
CA ALA A 75 -19.02 5.37 2.07
C ALA A 75 -18.46 6.69 2.64
N GLU A 76 -17.57 6.62 3.63
CA GLU A 76 -16.89 7.79 4.21
C GLU A 76 -15.72 8.28 3.36
N ILE A 77 -15.08 7.36 2.62
CA ILE A 77 -13.93 7.63 1.77
C ILE A 77 -14.34 8.12 0.38
N ALA A 78 -15.35 7.50 -0.22
CA ALA A 78 -15.78 7.70 -1.61
C ALA A 78 -15.99 9.18 -2.02
N PRO A 79 -16.59 10.07 -1.19
CA PRO A 79 -16.74 11.47 -1.56
C PRO A 79 -15.42 12.21 -1.80
N ARG A 80 -14.33 11.72 -1.21
CA ARG A 80 -12.97 12.29 -1.30
C ARG A 80 -12.03 11.48 -2.20
N ALA A 81 -12.52 10.37 -2.75
CA ALA A 81 -11.77 9.53 -3.68
C ALA A 81 -11.90 10.06 -5.11
N GLN A 82 -10.81 9.97 -5.87
CA GLN A 82 -10.80 10.30 -7.31
C GLN A 82 -10.70 9.01 -8.11
N ALA A 83 -11.71 8.71 -8.92
CA ALA A 83 -11.67 7.58 -9.82
C ALA A 83 -10.52 7.70 -10.83
N ILE A 84 -9.81 6.61 -11.06
CA ILE A 84 -8.89 6.47 -12.19
C ILE A 84 -9.67 5.74 -13.29
N THR A 85 -10.03 6.47 -14.34
CA THR A 85 -10.83 5.95 -15.45
C THR A 85 -9.98 5.52 -16.62
N GLU A 86 -8.77 6.06 -16.73
CA GLU A 86 -7.80 5.76 -17.77
C GLU A 86 -6.38 5.83 -17.22
N MET A 87 -5.52 4.93 -17.66
CA MET A 87 -4.10 4.97 -17.39
C MET A 87 -3.33 4.86 -18.70
N ILE A 88 -2.46 5.82 -18.93
CA ILE A 88 -1.61 5.91 -20.11
C ILE A 88 -0.17 5.61 -19.72
N ILE A 89 0.46 4.71 -20.46
CA ILE A 89 1.89 4.40 -20.30
C ILE A 89 2.64 4.93 -21.52
N THR A 90 3.66 5.74 -21.26
CA THR A 90 4.55 6.31 -22.26
C THR A 90 6.01 6.00 -21.91
N ASP A 91 6.90 6.04 -22.90
CA ASP A 91 8.34 5.88 -22.74
C ASP A 91 9.07 6.87 -23.66
N SER A 92 10.02 7.62 -23.11
CA SER A 92 10.88 8.51 -23.90
C SER A 92 12.12 8.90 -23.10
N ARG A 93 13.03 9.66 -23.73
CA ARG A 93 14.06 10.41 -23.02
C ARG A 93 13.50 11.76 -22.59
N SER A 94 14.09 12.36 -21.56
CA SER A 94 13.70 13.70 -21.12
C SER A 94 13.81 14.77 -22.22
N SER A 95 14.70 14.56 -23.19
CA SER A 95 14.91 15.45 -24.34
C SER A 95 14.00 15.17 -25.54
N ASP A 96 13.22 14.08 -25.52
CA ASP A 96 12.40 13.71 -26.67
C ASP A 96 11.16 14.63 -26.73
N PRO A 97 10.91 15.31 -27.87
CA PRO A 97 9.79 16.25 -28.01
C PRO A 97 8.42 15.54 -28.07
N VAL A 98 8.42 14.25 -28.37
CA VAL A 98 7.21 13.43 -28.50
C VAL A 98 7.27 12.26 -27.52
N ARG A 99 6.18 12.06 -26.80
CA ARG A 99 6.01 10.92 -25.86
C ARG A 99 5.04 9.92 -26.51
N PRO A 100 5.55 8.89 -27.21
CA PRO A 100 4.66 7.92 -27.83
C PRO A 100 3.87 7.17 -26.74
N VAL A 101 2.58 7.02 -26.95
CA VAL A 101 1.73 6.21 -26.11
C VAL A 101 1.95 4.75 -26.50
N PHE A 102 2.42 3.94 -25.54
CA PHE A 102 2.67 2.52 -25.76
C PHE A 102 1.49 1.65 -25.35
N LEU A 103 0.80 2.06 -24.28
CA LEU A 103 -0.28 1.27 -23.73
C LEU A 103 -1.30 2.18 -23.06
N THR A 104 -2.56 1.96 -23.35
CA THR A 104 -3.66 2.62 -22.67
C THR A 104 -4.51 1.55 -21.99
N PHE A 105 -4.63 1.67 -20.68
CA PHE A 105 -5.62 0.93 -19.91
C PHE A 105 -6.77 1.88 -19.62
N GLY A 106 -7.97 1.42 -19.83
CA GLY A 106 -9.17 2.18 -19.52
C GLY A 106 -10.32 1.25 -19.27
N GLY A 107 -11.31 1.73 -18.57
CA GLY A 107 -12.55 1.02 -18.39
C GLY A 107 -12.92 0.73 -16.95
N GLU A 108 -14.02 0.05 -16.85
CA GLU A 108 -14.62 -0.37 -15.61
C GLU A 108 -14.41 -1.88 -15.45
N VAL A 109 -14.17 -2.34 -14.24
CA VAL A 109 -14.10 -3.79 -13.93
C VAL A 109 -15.51 -4.40 -13.86
N ALA A 110 -16.50 -3.55 -13.56
CA ALA A 110 -17.92 -3.79 -13.69
C ALA A 110 -18.60 -2.45 -13.98
N PRO A 111 -19.83 -2.41 -14.51
CA PRO A 111 -20.53 -1.16 -14.80
C PRO A 111 -20.55 -0.20 -13.61
N GLY A 112 -20.00 1.01 -13.78
CA GLY A 112 -19.86 2.03 -12.74
C GLY A 112 -18.74 1.78 -11.73
N GLU A 113 -17.89 0.78 -11.92
CA GLU A 113 -16.78 0.44 -11.04
C GLU A 113 -15.43 0.68 -11.74
N PRO A 114 -14.75 1.82 -11.50
CA PRO A 114 -13.41 2.07 -12.00
C PRO A 114 -12.40 1.05 -11.46
N PHE A 115 -11.34 0.77 -12.22
CA PHE A 115 -10.34 -0.21 -11.80
C PHE A 115 -9.54 0.20 -10.54
N ALA A 116 -9.47 1.50 -10.23
CA ALA A 116 -8.85 2.03 -9.02
C ALA A 116 -9.37 3.43 -8.67
N HIS A 117 -9.12 3.86 -7.44
CA HIS A 117 -9.34 5.22 -6.97
C HIS A 117 -8.11 5.77 -6.27
N MET A 118 -7.77 7.02 -6.53
CA MET A 118 -6.79 7.75 -5.71
C MET A 118 -7.46 8.26 -4.43
N VAL A 119 -6.85 7.93 -3.29
CA VAL A 119 -7.32 8.33 -1.96
C VAL A 119 -6.15 8.86 -1.14
N ALA A 120 -6.33 10.02 -0.51
CA ALA A 120 -5.34 10.53 0.45
C ALA A 120 -5.21 9.56 1.64
N ASN A 121 -3.97 9.19 2.00
CA ASN A 121 -3.71 8.22 3.08
C ASN A 121 -4.33 8.64 4.41
N ARG A 122 -4.34 9.96 4.71
CA ARG A 122 -5.01 10.50 5.90
C ARG A 122 -6.52 10.24 5.90
N THR A 123 -7.18 10.28 4.74
CA THR A 123 -8.62 9.99 4.62
C THR A 123 -8.88 8.51 4.89
N LEU A 124 -8.09 7.63 4.29
CA LEU A 124 -8.17 6.17 4.51
C LEU A 124 -7.93 5.80 5.98
N ASN A 125 -6.84 6.30 6.57
CA ASN A 125 -6.52 6.05 7.97
C ASN A 125 -7.61 6.59 8.91
N GLY A 126 -8.11 7.79 8.67
CA GLY A 126 -9.18 8.41 9.47
C GLY A 126 -10.46 7.57 9.49
N ALA A 127 -10.92 7.12 8.31
CA ALA A 127 -12.11 6.29 8.19
C ALA A 127 -11.94 4.91 8.86
N LEU A 128 -10.79 4.26 8.67
CA LEU A 128 -10.49 2.99 9.34
C LEU A 128 -10.40 3.13 10.86
N ARG A 129 -9.80 4.23 11.38
CA ARG A 129 -9.74 4.52 12.82
C ARG A 129 -11.14 4.75 13.40
N ALA A 130 -11.94 5.58 12.76
CA ALA A 130 -13.32 5.82 13.18
C ALA A 130 -14.13 4.51 13.22
N ARG A 131 -13.90 3.62 12.27
CA ARG A 131 -14.54 2.29 12.26
C ARG A 131 -14.03 1.42 13.40
N ALA A 132 -12.72 1.40 13.65
CA ALA A 132 -12.12 0.64 14.76
C ALA A 132 -12.68 1.10 16.12
N GLU A 133 -12.80 2.42 16.34
CA GLU A 133 -13.41 3.00 17.54
C GLU A 133 -14.89 2.57 17.71
N LYS A 134 -15.68 2.62 16.62
CA LYS A 134 -17.08 2.16 16.63
C LYS A 134 -17.22 0.67 16.99
N LEU A 135 -16.22 -0.14 16.66
CA LEU A 135 -16.16 -1.57 17.00
C LEU A 135 -15.58 -1.82 18.40
N GLY A 136 -15.19 -0.80 19.14
CA GLY A 136 -14.60 -0.91 20.47
C GLY A 136 -13.19 -1.51 20.46
N ILE A 137 -12.43 -1.28 19.42
CA ILE A 137 -11.02 -1.73 19.32
C ILE A 137 -10.12 -0.69 19.97
N ASP A 138 -9.33 -1.11 20.95
CA ASP A 138 -8.37 -0.23 21.61
C ASP A 138 -7.14 0.02 20.71
N ILE A 139 -6.75 1.29 20.57
CA ILE A 139 -5.54 1.72 19.84
C ILE A 139 -4.58 2.41 20.83
N ILE A 140 -3.47 1.76 21.13
CA ILE A 140 -2.42 2.24 22.03
C ILE A 140 -1.35 2.92 21.17
N GLU A 141 -1.25 4.24 21.24
CA GLU A 141 -0.34 5.03 20.39
C GLU A 141 0.84 5.60 21.20
N GLY A 142 1.95 5.87 20.50
CA GLY A 142 3.16 6.46 21.07
C GLY A 142 4.03 5.47 21.82
N ILE A 143 3.79 4.17 21.71
CA ILE A 143 4.51 3.13 22.43
C ILE A 143 4.94 2.04 21.46
N ALA A 144 6.25 1.81 21.35
CA ALA A 144 6.81 0.75 20.52
C ALA A 144 6.74 -0.62 21.22
N VAL A 145 6.62 -1.67 20.45
CA VAL A 145 6.90 -3.03 20.92
C VAL A 145 8.42 -3.17 21.08
N HIS A 146 8.87 -3.56 22.28
CA HIS A 146 10.27 -3.77 22.59
C HIS A 146 10.73 -5.20 22.33
N GLY A 147 9.84 -6.19 22.57
CA GLY A 147 10.11 -7.61 22.38
C GLY A 147 8.87 -8.45 22.59
N PHE A 148 9.02 -9.74 22.40
CA PHE A 148 7.98 -10.70 22.72
C PHE A 148 8.58 -12.07 23.08
N GLU A 149 7.82 -12.84 23.82
CA GLU A 149 8.11 -14.23 24.18
C GLU A 149 6.90 -15.10 23.86
N THR A 150 7.13 -16.29 23.32
CA THR A 150 6.06 -17.26 23.04
C THR A 150 6.15 -18.42 24.02
N ASP A 151 5.00 -18.81 24.56
CA ASP A 151 4.82 -20.07 25.24
C ASP A 151 3.93 -21.02 24.42
N GLY A 152 3.67 -22.23 24.92
CA GLY A 152 2.86 -23.22 24.19
C GLY A 152 1.40 -22.78 23.95
N GLY A 153 0.88 -21.77 24.64
CA GLY A 153 -0.51 -21.31 24.61
C GLY A 153 -0.72 -19.88 24.14
N GLY A 154 0.34 -19.05 24.13
CA GLY A 154 0.20 -17.61 23.84
C GLY A 154 1.50 -16.92 23.49
N ILE A 155 1.39 -15.61 23.43
CA ILE A 155 2.51 -14.69 23.23
C ILE A 155 2.41 -13.54 24.23
N THR A 156 3.51 -13.24 24.91
CA THR A 156 3.64 -12.06 25.77
C THR A 156 4.45 -11.00 25.03
N VAL A 157 3.85 -9.84 24.82
CA VAL A 157 4.45 -8.71 24.08
C VAL A 157 4.84 -7.63 25.07
N HIS A 158 6.12 -7.26 25.10
CA HIS A 158 6.69 -6.26 25.96
C HIS A 158 6.72 -4.89 25.26
N LEU A 159 6.17 -3.89 25.90
CA LEU A 159 6.13 -2.51 25.40
C LEU A 159 7.31 -1.70 25.93
N ALA A 160 7.67 -0.64 25.23
CA ALA A 160 8.82 0.21 25.58
C ALA A 160 8.67 0.96 26.93
N ASP A 161 7.46 1.10 27.45
CA ASP A 161 7.16 1.69 28.77
C ASP A 161 7.25 0.68 29.93
N GLY A 162 7.59 -0.58 29.65
CA GLY A 162 7.69 -1.67 30.61
C GLY A 162 6.38 -2.45 30.83
N ALA A 163 5.28 -2.06 30.18
CA ALA A 163 4.05 -2.84 30.21
C ALA A 163 4.18 -4.12 29.37
N ALA A 164 3.41 -5.15 29.73
CA ALA A 164 3.30 -6.38 28.96
C ALA A 164 1.84 -6.68 28.61
N LEU A 165 1.60 -7.14 27.39
CA LEU A 165 0.30 -7.55 26.90
C LEU A 165 0.38 -9.02 26.48
N THR A 166 -0.61 -9.82 26.89
CA THR A 166 -0.72 -11.23 26.48
C THR A 166 -1.74 -11.40 25.38
N ALA A 167 -1.43 -12.20 24.37
CA ALA A 167 -2.34 -12.51 23.27
C ALA A 167 -2.18 -13.98 22.83
N ARG A 168 -3.11 -14.46 22.02
CA ARG A 168 -2.97 -15.77 21.32
C ARG A 168 -2.15 -15.62 20.05
N LEU A 169 -2.25 -14.45 19.40
CA LEU A 169 -1.59 -14.12 18.13
C LEU A 169 -1.09 -12.67 18.12
N LEU A 170 0.13 -12.45 17.64
CA LEU A 170 0.68 -11.14 17.28
C LEU A 170 0.69 -10.98 15.76
N VAL A 171 0.07 -9.94 15.25
CA VAL A 171 0.16 -9.54 13.83
C VAL A 171 1.10 -8.36 13.70
N ALA A 172 2.21 -8.54 12.99
CA ALA A 172 3.17 -7.49 12.70
C ALA A 172 2.78 -6.75 11.41
N ALA A 173 2.36 -5.50 11.54
CA ALA A 173 2.04 -4.55 10.46
C ALA A 173 2.87 -3.25 10.65
N ASP A 174 4.09 -3.38 11.17
CA ASP A 174 4.99 -2.32 11.63
C ASP A 174 5.92 -1.77 10.52
N GLY A 175 5.60 -2.06 9.25
CA GLY A 175 6.23 -1.48 8.08
C GLY A 175 7.49 -2.19 7.58
N VAL A 176 8.11 -1.65 6.54
CA VAL A 176 9.22 -2.29 5.81
C VAL A 176 10.45 -2.60 6.68
N ASN A 177 10.68 -1.79 7.71
CA ASN A 177 11.76 -1.97 8.68
C ASN A 177 11.27 -2.74 9.94
N SER A 178 10.36 -3.68 9.77
CA SER A 178 9.75 -4.45 10.85
C SER A 178 10.79 -5.07 11.79
N ARG A 179 10.78 -4.60 13.03
CA ARG A 179 11.61 -5.18 14.10
C ARG A 179 11.01 -6.50 14.58
N LEU A 180 9.70 -6.64 14.53
CA LEU A 180 9.01 -7.86 14.95
C LEU A 180 9.33 -9.03 14.03
N ARG A 181 9.43 -8.78 12.72
CA ARG A 181 9.92 -9.76 11.74
C ARG A 181 11.30 -10.25 12.11
N ASP A 182 12.23 -9.33 12.41
CA ASP A 182 13.61 -9.66 12.74
C ASP A 182 13.69 -10.41 14.08
N MET A 183 12.90 -10.02 15.09
CA MET A 183 12.77 -10.72 16.39
C MET A 183 12.15 -12.13 16.25
N ALA A 184 11.25 -12.32 15.30
CA ALA A 184 10.69 -13.64 14.97
C ALA A 184 11.69 -14.56 14.23
N GLY A 185 12.92 -14.10 13.97
CA GLY A 185 13.94 -14.83 13.24
C GLY A 185 13.64 -14.99 11.73
N ILE A 186 12.71 -14.22 11.19
CA ILE A 186 12.32 -14.29 9.79
C ILE A 186 13.30 -13.49 8.95
N LYS A 187 14.04 -14.18 8.10
CA LYS A 187 15.00 -13.57 7.17
C LYS A 187 14.30 -12.90 5.99
N THR A 188 14.97 -11.92 5.39
CA THR A 188 14.48 -11.22 4.19
C THR A 188 15.46 -11.36 3.03
N VAL A 189 14.90 -11.31 1.81
CA VAL A 189 15.65 -10.98 0.61
C VAL A 189 15.48 -9.48 0.39
N LYS A 190 16.59 -8.77 0.35
CA LYS A 190 16.61 -7.30 0.18
C LYS A 190 17.61 -6.91 -0.89
N TRP A 191 17.24 -5.92 -1.68
CA TRP A 191 18.18 -5.12 -2.47
C TRP A 191 17.68 -3.71 -2.68
N GLU A 192 18.61 -2.79 -2.85
CA GLU A 192 18.35 -1.39 -3.12
C GLU A 192 18.51 -1.13 -4.62
N TYR A 193 17.68 -0.26 -5.16
CA TYR A 193 17.76 0.11 -6.57
C TYR A 193 18.73 1.27 -6.83
N GLY A 194 19.25 1.92 -5.78
CA GLY A 194 20.00 3.16 -5.92
C GLY A 194 19.13 4.33 -6.38
N GLN A 195 17.83 4.19 -6.25
CA GLN A 195 16.80 5.14 -6.64
C GLN A 195 16.01 5.63 -5.42
N SER A 196 15.45 6.83 -5.54
CA SER A 196 14.47 7.38 -4.59
C SER A 196 13.21 7.83 -5.33
N GLY A 197 12.06 7.63 -4.70
CA GLY A 197 10.78 8.14 -5.17
C GLY A 197 10.52 9.51 -4.54
N ILE A 198 10.43 10.55 -5.36
CA ILE A 198 9.99 11.88 -4.96
C ILE A 198 8.47 11.91 -5.06
N VAL A 199 7.81 12.34 -3.99
CA VAL A 199 6.34 12.46 -3.94
C VAL A 199 5.99 13.89 -3.57
N CYS A 200 5.09 14.50 -4.36
CA CYS A 200 4.47 15.79 -4.06
C CYS A 200 3.08 15.86 -4.73
N THR A 201 2.31 16.85 -4.33
CA THR A 201 1.07 17.25 -4.99
C THR A 201 1.33 18.48 -5.87
N VAL A 202 0.81 18.47 -7.07
CA VAL A 202 0.81 19.63 -7.98
C VAL A 202 -0.61 20.12 -8.21
N ALA A 203 -0.78 21.42 -8.25
CA ALA A 203 -1.97 22.09 -8.77
C ALA A 203 -1.75 22.39 -10.25
N HIS A 204 -2.79 22.31 -11.06
CA HIS A 204 -2.72 22.54 -12.50
C HIS A 204 -3.98 23.19 -13.07
N GLU A 205 -3.82 23.84 -14.23
CA GLU A 205 -4.85 24.68 -14.84
C GLU A 205 -6.04 23.85 -15.38
N ARG A 206 -5.77 22.78 -16.11
CA ARG A 206 -6.78 22.01 -16.83
C ARG A 206 -7.20 20.76 -16.06
N PRO A 207 -8.44 20.28 -16.18
CA PRO A 207 -8.88 19.05 -15.52
C PRO A 207 -8.18 17.82 -16.10
N HIS A 208 -7.74 16.90 -15.23
CA HIS A 208 -7.14 15.61 -15.60
C HIS A 208 -8.15 14.58 -16.12
N ASN A 209 -9.45 14.80 -15.97
CA ASN A 209 -10.54 13.91 -16.42
C ASN A 209 -10.42 12.45 -15.94
N GLY A 210 -9.86 12.22 -14.73
CA GLY A 210 -9.66 10.89 -14.18
C GLY A 210 -8.51 10.10 -14.81
N ARG A 211 -7.67 10.72 -15.64
CA ARG A 211 -6.53 10.09 -16.29
C ARG A 211 -5.33 10.03 -15.36
N ALA A 212 -4.72 8.85 -15.25
CA ALA A 212 -3.39 8.63 -14.70
C ALA A 212 -2.39 8.44 -15.85
N GLU A 213 -1.18 8.94 -15.68
CA GLU A 213 -0.10 8.76 -16.64
C GLU A 213 1.14 8.21 -15.95
N GLU A 214 1.77 7.20 -16.53
CA GLU A 214 3.06 6.67 -16.11
C GLU A 214 4.05 6.80 -17.27
N HIS A 215 5.01 7.67 -17.09
CA HIS A 215 6.02 7.98 -18.09
C HIS A 215 7.34 7.36 -17.68
N PHE A 216 7.82 6.37 -18.43
CA PHE A 216 9.11 5.75 -18.18
C PHE A 216 10.23 6.61 -18.73
N LEU A 217 11.18 6.96 -17.85
CA LEU A 217 12.40 7.72 -18.11
C LEU A 217 13.62 6.88 -17.75
N PRO A 218 14.82 7.21 -18.24
CA PRO A 218 16.04 6.43 -17.97
C PRO A 218 16.38 6.25 -16.49
N ALA A 219 16.06 7.23 -15.62
CA ALA A 219 16.30 7.15 -14.20
C ALA A 219 15.21 6.36 -13.44
N GLY A 220 14.00 6.26 -14.00
CA GLY A 220 12.86 5.58 -13.43
C GLY A 220 11.53 6.18 -13.90
N PRO A 221 10.38 5.62 -13.49
CA PRO A 221 9.08 6.13 -13.88
C PRO A 221 8.75 7.48 -13.23
N PHE A 222 8.01 8.29 -13.98
CA PHE A 222 7.36 9.51 -13.54
C PHE A 222 5.84 9.33 -13.69
N ALA A 223 5.14 9.23 -12.57
CA ALA A 223 3.70 9.03 -12.57
C ALA A 223 2.96 10.32 -12.17
N THR A 224 1.91 10.64 -12.94
CA THR A 224 0.92 11.67 -12.63
C THR A 224 -0.39 11.00 -12.32
N LEU A 225 -0.88 11.16 -11.09
CA LEU A 225 -2.04 10.44 -10.57
C LEU A 225 -3.14 11.43 -10.20
N PRO A 226 -4.36 11.30 -10.73
CA PRO A 226 -5.44 12.28 -10.55
C PRO A 226 -5.89 12.34 -9.08
N LEU A 227 -6.06 13.55 -8.54
CA LEU A 227 -6.64 13.77 -7.21
C LEU A 227 -7.96 14.54 -7.32
N LYS A 228 -8.84 14.36 -6.35
CA LYS A 228 -10.00 15.26 -6.20
C LYS A 228 -9.51 16.71 -6.15
N PRO A 229 -10.19 17.64 -6.81
CA PRO A 229 -9.95 19.07 -6.60
C PRO A 229 -9.99 19.40 -5.10
N ASP A 230 -9.27 20.44 -4.70
CA ASP A 230 -9.36 20.94 -3.33
C ASP A 230 -10.71 21.65 -3.05
N GLU A 231 -10.83 22.24 -1.86
CA GLU A 231 -12.06 22.91 -1.44
C GLU A 231 -12.37 24.16 -2.29
N ASP A 232 -11.34 24.77 -2.88
CA ASP A 232 -11.47 25.93 -3.77
C ASP A 232 -11.72 25.53 -5.23
N GLY A 233 -11.79 24.23 -5.53
CA GLY A 233 -12.00 23.68 -6.87
C GLY A 233 -10.75 23.61 -7.73
N THR A 234 -9.56 23.83 -7.18
CA THR A 234 -8.30 23.73 -7.90
C THR A 234 -8.00 22.29 -8.29
N ASN A 235 -7.72 22.05 -9.58
CA ASN A 235 -7.34 20.74 -10.09
C ASN A 235 -5.98 20.33 -9.51
N ARG A 236 -5.86 19.06 -9.12
CA ARG A 236 -4.65 18.53 -8.49
C ARG A 236 -4.30 17.14 -8.97
N SER A 237 -3.00 16.85 -8.98
CA SER A 237 -2.48 15.50 -9.19
C SER A 237 -1.37 15.19 -8.18
N SER A 238 -1.28 13.93 -7.78
CA SER A 238 -0.13 13.42 -7.03
C SER A 238 0.95 12.99 -8.00
N ILE A 239 2.17 13.38 -7.72
CA ILE A 239 3.36 12.98 -8.49
C ILE A 239 4.11 11.91 -7.72
N VAL A 240 4.51 10.87 -8.43
CA VAL A 240 5.51 9.89 -7.99
C VAL A 240 6.62 9.89 -9.03
N TRP A 241 7.73 10.51 -8.69
CA TRP A 241 8.87 10.70 -9.57
C TRP A 241 10.05 9.88 -9.07
N VAL A 242 10.43 8.85 -9.80
CA VAL A 242 11.58 8.02 -9.47
C VAL A 242 12.84 8.61 -10.13
N GLU A 243 13.87 8.85 -9.31
CA GLU A 243 15.15 9.37 -9.75
C GLU A 243 16.29 8.65 -9.03
N ARG A 244 17.53 8.80 -9.49
CA ARG A 244 18.71 8.31 -8.77
C ARG A 244 18.74 8.93 -7.37
N ALA A 245 19.17 8.19 -6.37
CA ALA A 245 19.07 8.62 -4.98
C ALA A 245 19.78 9.96 -4.70
N GLU A 246 20.94 10.18 -5.33
CA GLU A 246 21.71 11.43 -5.21
C GLU A 246 21.00 12.61 -5.87
N ASP A 247 20.48 12.40 -7.09
CA ASP A 247 19.77 13.42 -7.84
C ASP A 247 18.43 13.77 -7.17
N ALA A 248 17.69 12.80 -6.68
CA ALA A 248 16.45 12.99 -5.92
C ALA A 248 16.70 13.84 -4.65
N LYS A 249 17.80 13.56 -3.95
CA LYS A 249 18.19 14.36 -2.77
C LYS A 249 18.52 15.79 -3.15
N ALA A 250 19.33 15.99 -4.20
CA ALA A 250 19.70 17.31 -4.68
C ALA A 250 18.48 18.13 -5.12
N LEU A 251 17.49 17.50 -5.76
CA LEU A 251 16.24 18.13 -6.18
C LEU A 251 15.37 18.56 -4.99
N VAL A 252 15.22 17.70 -3.98
CA VAL A 252 14.30 17.97 -2.85
C VAL A 252 14.91 18.90 -1.80
N GLU A 253 16.23 18.90 -1.63
CA GLU A 253 16.96 19.75 -0.68
C GLU A 253 17.53 21.02 -1.32
N GLY A 254 17.49 21.14 -2.65
CA GLY A 254 18.05 22.21 -3.44
C GLY A 254 17.14 23.43 -3.60
N ASP A 255 17.33 24.16 -4.70
CA ASP A 255 16.56 25.35 -5.04
C ASP A 255 15.18 24.97 -5.59
N ASP A 256 14.13 25.58 -5.06
CA ASP A 256 12.73 25.31 -5.46
C ASP A 256 12.51 25.63 -6.96
N LEU A 257 13.17 26.65 -7.53
CA LEU A 257 13.06 26.98 -8.96
C LEU A 257 13.66 25.90 -9.85
N VAL A 258 14.75 25.26 -9.41
CA VAL A 258 15.36 24.13 -10.14
C VAL A 258 14.42 22.94 -10.08
N PHE A 259 13.83 22.66 -8.92
CA PHE A 259 12.86 21.59 -8.77
C PHE A 259 11.64 21.80 -9.67
N GLU A 260 11.05 22.98 -9.66
CA GLU A 260 9.88 23.33 -10.47
C GLU A 260 10.18 23.21 -11.96
N HIS A 261 11.34 23.70 -12.42
CA HIS A 261 11.76 23.58 -13.81
C HIS A 261 11.90 22.12 -14.25
N GLU A 262 12.58 21.28 -13.47
CA GLU A 262 12.75 19.85 -13.75
C GLU A 262 11.42 19.09 -13.71
N LEU A 263 10.52 19.49 -12.81
CA LEU A 263 9.16 18.97 -12.73
C LEU A 263 8.34 19.30 -13.98
N GLU A 264 8.35 20.56 -14.42
CA GLU A 264 7.66 21.01 -15.64
C GLU A 264 8.13 20.27 -16.89
N GLN A 265 9.42 20.04 -17.01
CA GLN A 265 10.01 19.27 -18.12
C GLN A 265 9.43 17.84 -18.20
N ARG A 266 9.27 17.20 -17.03
CA ARG A 266 8.74 15.81 -16.93
C ARG A 266 7.22 15.76 -16.99
N PHE A 267 6.55 16.75 -16.43
CA PHE A 267 5.09 16.83 -16.42
C PHE A 267 4.53 17.13 -17.81
N GLY A 268 5.16 18.07 -18.53
CA GLY A 268 4.71 18.56 -19.82
C GLY A 268 3.56 19.57 -19.71
N LEU A 269 3.06 19.99 -20.87
CA LEU A 269 2.06 21.08 -20.96
C LEU A 269 0.60 20.61 -21.08
N GLN A 270 0.34 19.33 -20.95
CA GLN A 270 -0.99 18.75 -21.22
C GLN A 270 -2.07 19.29 -20.29
N LEU A 271 -1.74 19.48 -19.01
CA LEU A 271 -2.66 20.05 -18.01
C LEU A 271 -2.48 21.56 -17.79
N GLY A 272 -1.76 22.25 -18.69
CA GLY A 272 -1.48 23.67 -18.60
C GLY A 272 -0.36 23.99 -17.60
N GLU A 273 -0.37 25.22 -17.05
CA GLU A 273 0.57 25.62 -16.03
C GLU A 273 0.41 24.78 -14.76
N ILE A 274 1.54 24.45 -14.14
CA ILE A 274 1.59 23.69 -12.89
C ILE A 274 2.28 24.47 -11.79
N ARG A 275 1.96 24.16 -10.56
CA ARG A 275 2.66 24.66 -9.38
C ARG A 275 2.72 23.57 -8.30
N VAL A 276 3.80 23.53 -7.57
CA VAL A 276 3.94 22.63 -6.42
C VAL A 276 2.96 23.07 -5.31
N ALA A 277 2.11 22.17 -4.86
CA ALA A 277 1.09 22.46 -3.85
C ALA A 277 1.49 22.02 -2.42
N ASP A 278 2.46 21.10 -2.29
CA ASP A 278 3.02 20.70 -1.02
C ASP A 278 4.53 20.43 -1.15
N LYS A 279 5.23 20.45 -0.02
CA LYS A 279 6.68 20.25 0.00
C LYS A 279 7.06 18.86 -0.51
N PRO A 280 7.89 18.75 -1.56
CA PRO A 280 8.38 17.48 -2.08
C PRO A 280 9.15 16.70 -1.01
N ARG A 281 9.02 15.37 -1.04
CA ARG A 281 9.75 14.46 -0.16
C ARG A 281 10.25 13.27 -0.94
N ALA A 282 11.46 12.82 -0.63
CA ALA A 282 12.08 11.65 -1.25
C ALA A 282 12.18 10.47 -0.27
N TRP A 283 11.91 9.28 -0.78
CA TRP A 283 12.07 8.02 -0.04
C TRP A 283 12.93 7.06 -0.84
N PRO A 284 13.90 6.39 -0.20
CA PRO A 284 14.71 5.37 -0.86
C PRO A 284 13.83 4.20 -1.32
N LEU A 285 14.13 3.68 -2.51
CA LEU A 285 13.40 2.58 -3.12
C LEU A 285 14.23 1.29 -3.07
N GLY A 286 13.56 0.21 -2.68
CA GLY A 286 14.16 -1.11 -2.59
C GLY A 286 13.11 -2.20 -2.67
N LEU A 287 13.55 -3.42 -2.81
CA LEU A 287 12.73 -4.61 -2.63
C LEU A 287 13.11 -5.27 -1.30
N THR A 288 12.10 -5.60 -0.52
CA THR A 288 12.24 -6.41 0.70
C THR A 288 11.16 -7.48 0.68
N ILE A 289 11.52 -8.75 0.67
CA ILE A 289 10.57 -9.86 0.75
C ILE A 289 10.99 -10.77 1.90
N ALA A 290 10.08 -10.99 2.85
CA ALA A 290 10.27 -11.94 3.93
C ALA A 290 10.28 -13.38 3.38
N GLN A 291 11.22 -14.22 3.86
CA GLN A 291 11.34 -15.61 3.44
C GLN A 291 10.22 -16.50 4.02
N ALA A 292 9.63 -16.07 5.14
CA ALA A 292 8.42 -16.63 5.72
C ALA A 292 7.50 -15.48 6.15
N PHE A 293 6.18 -15.71 6.12
CA PHE A 293 5.20 -14.71 6.55
C PHE A 293 4.69 -14.99 7.95
N VAL A 294 5.08 -16.13 8.51
CA VAL A 294 4.62 -16.57 9.82
C VAL A 294 5.77 -17.20 10.62
N ALA A 295 5.63 -17.11 11.92
CA ALA A 295 6.39 -17.85 12.94
C ALA A 295 5.40 -18.29 14.03
N PRO A 296 5.78 -19.13 15.00
CA PRO A 296 4.89 -19.49 16.09
C PRO A 296 4.28 -18.26 16.75
N ARG A 297 2.94 -18.14 16.74
CA ARG A 297 2.19 -17.01 17.31
C ARG A 297 2.42 -15.64 16.64
N VAL A 298 3.09 -15.58 15.48
CA VAL A 298 3.39 -14.33 14.78
C VAL A 298 2.99 -14.45 13.31
N ALA A 299 2.27 -13.46 12.79
CA ALA A 299 1.98 -13.29 11.37
C ALA A 299 2.41 -11.90 10.90
N LEU A 300 3.06 -11.81 9.74
CA LEU A 300 3.44 -10.56 9.09
C LEU A 300 2.36 -10.15 8.08
N ALA A 301 2.07 -8.84 7.96
CA ALA A 301 1.16 -8.31 6.97
C ALA A 301 1.66 -6.98 6.39
N GLY A 302 1.39 -6.73 5.11
CA GLY A 302 1.83 -5.53 4.41
C GLY A 302 3.34 -5.41 4.31
N ASP A 303 3.87 -4.21 4.44
CA ASP A 303 5.30 -3.91 4.26
C ASP A 303 6.20 -4.68 5.25
N ALA A 304 5.68 -5.16 6.37
CA ALA A 304 6.42 -6.05 7.27
C ALA A 304 6.77 -7.39 6.61
N ALA A 305 5.91 -7.87 5.71
CA ALA A 305 6.14 -9.08 4.92
C ALA A 305 6.83 -8.77 3.57
N HIS A 306 6.49 -7.63 2.96
CA HIS A 306 6.96 -7.29 1.61
C HIS A 306 6.95 -5.77 1.36
N GLY A 307 8.11 -5.17 1.19
CA GLY A 307 8.28 -3.83 0.64
C GLY A 307 8.62 -3.95 -0.84
N ILE A 308 7.74 -3.48 -1.73
CA ILE A 308 7.94 -3.56 -3.18
C ILE A 308 8.12 -2.18 -3.80
N HIS A 309 8.70 -2.14 -5.00
CA HIS A 309 8.82 -0.89 -5.77
C HIS A 309 7.43 -0.29 -6.04
N PRO A 310 7.24 1.04 -5.90
CA PRO A 310 5.92 1.69 -6.04
C PRO A 310 5.36 1.74 -7.46
N ILE A 311 5.98 1.08 -8.44
CA ILE A 311 5.44 0.95 -9.80
C ILE A 311 3.99 0.49 -9.72
N ALA A 312 3.11 1.22 -10.36
CA ALA A 312 1.66 0.98 -10.39
C ALA A 312 0.94 0.99 -9.02
N GLY A 313 1.55 1.56 -7.96
CA GLY A 313 0.89 1.76 -6.65
C GLY A 313 0.44 0.48 -5.94
N GLN A 314 1.10 -0.66 -6.14
CA GLN A 314 0.63 -1.98 -5.69
C GLN A 314 0.90 -2.31 -4.21
N GLY A 315 1.78 -1.59 -3.51
CA GLY A 315 2.17 -1.93 -2.13
C GLY A 315 0.99 -1.99 -1.16
N LEU A 316 0.15 -0.96 -1.14
CA LEU A 316 -1.05 -0.92 -0.30
C LEU A 316 -2.05 -2.04 -0.64
N ASN A 317 -2.30 -2.27 -1.93
CA ASN A 317 -3.24 -3.28 -2.40
C ASN A 317 -2.78 -4.70 -2.04
N LEU A 318 -1.47 -4.95 -2.09
CA LEU A 318 -0.88 -6.22 -1.65
C LEU A 318 -1.06 -6.42 -0.14
N GLY A 319 -0.89 -5.36 0.66
CA GLY A 319 -1.18 -5.38 2.10
C GLY A 319 -2.65 -5.67 2.42
N PHE A 320 -3.60 -5.14 1.65
CA PHE A 320 -5.01 -5.49 1.81
C PHE A 320 -5.33 -6.93 1.40
N LYS A 321 -4.61 -7.48 0.42
CA LYS A 321 -4.71 -8.92 0.11
C LYS A 321 -4.22 -9.77 1.28
N ASP A 322 -3.15 -9.36 1.98
CA ASP A 322 -2.69 -10.07 3.18
C ASP A 322 -3.74 -10.01 4.28
N VAL A 323 -4.28 -8.83 4.55
CA VAL A 323 -5.33 -8.65 5.57
C VAL A 323 -6.54 -9.53 5.29
N ALA A 324 -7.03 -9.53 4.05
CA ALA A 324 -8.20 -10.32 3.67
C ALA A 324 -7.96 -11.82 3.83
N ALA A 325 -6.80 -12.33 3.40
CA ALA A 325 -6.44 -13.73 3.53
C ALA A 325 -6.22 -14.15 5.00
N LEU A 326 -5.49 -13.32 5.77
CA LEU A 326 -5.23 -13.57 7.18
C LEU A 326 -6.53 -13.57 7.99
N ALA A 327 -7.42 -12.59 7.77
CA ALA A 327 -8.70 -12.52 8.44
C ALA A 327 -9.58 -13.73 8.13
N GLU A 328 -9.65 -14.16 6.88
CA GLU A 328 -10.42 -15.34 6.46
C GLU A 328 -9.91 -16.61 7.17
N VAL A 329 -8.58 -16.84 7.18
CA VAL A 329 -7.96 -18.01 7.84
C VAL A 329 -8.19 -17.99 9.36
N ILE A 330 -8.03 -16.84 10.01
CA ILE A 330 -8.22 -16.72 11.47
C ILE A 330 -9.69 -16.92 11.85
N VAL A 331 -10.62 -16.31 11.12
CA VAL A 331 -12.06 -16.42 11.39
C VAL A 331 -12.54 -17.86 11.20
N GLU A 332 -12.07 -18.55 10.17
CA GLU A 332 -12.40 -19.97 9.97
C GLU A 332 -11.85 -20.84 11.09
N ALA A 333 -10.59 -20.63 11.48
CA ALA A 333 -9.97 -21.38 12.58
C ALA A 333 -10.72 -21.17 13.91
N ASP A 334 -11.07 -19.92 14.24
CA ASP A 334 -11.82 -19.60 15.45
C ASP A 334 -13.23 -20.23 15.46
N ARG A 335 -13.94 -20.23 14.32
CA ARG A 335 -15.24 -20.90 14.17
C ARG A 335 -15.16 -22.41 14.40
N LEU A 336 -14.05 -23.01 14.03
CA LEU A 336 -13.79 -24.46 14.22
C LEU A 336 -13.22 -24.79 15.61
N GLY A 337 -13.05 -23.78 16.49
CA GLY A 337 -12.43 -23.97 17.80
C GLY A 337 -10.94 -24.29 17.75
N GLN A 338 -10.27 -24.01 16.63
CA GLN A 338 -8.82 -24.19 16.47
C GLN A 338 -8.06 -23.07 17.19
N ASP A 339 -6.80 -23.30 17.49
CA ASP A 339 -5.93 -22.26 18.02
C ASP A 339 -5.45 -21.33 16.90
N ILE A 340 -5.96 -20.08 16.89
CA ILE A 340 -5.68 -19.07 15.86
C ILE A 340 -4.20 -18.68 15.76
N GLY A 341 -3.40 -18.92 16.78
CA GLY A 341 -1.96 -18.67 16.79
C GLY A 341 -1.11 -19.92 16.49
N ALA A 342 -1.75 -21.08 16.28
CA ALA A 342 -1.03 -22.30 15.93
C ALA A 342 -0.37 -22.18 14.54
N LEU A 343 0.82 -22.73 14.41
CA LEU A 343 1.61 -22.57 13.18
C LEU A 343 0.93 -23.18 11.96
N ASP A 344 0.28 -24.32 12.09
CA ASP A 344 -0.46 -24.97 11.01
C ASP A 344 -1.64 -24.12 10.48
N VAL A 345 -2.30 -23.37 11.36
CA VAL A 345 -3.32 -22.39 10.97
C VAL A 345 -2.68 -21.24 10.20
N LEU A 346 -1.59 -20.67 10.73
CA LEU A 346 -0.90 -19.54 10.11
C LEU A 346 -0.22 -19.92 8.78
N GLU A 347 0.23 -21.16 8.63
CA GLU A 347 0.81 -21.64 7.37
C GLU A 347 -0.20 -21.63 6.22
N ARG A 348 -1.51 -21.80 6.47
CA ARG A 348 -2.56 -21.65 5.44
C ARG A 348 -2.55 -20.25 4.85
N TYR A 349 -2.43 -19.21 5.70
CA TYR A 349 -2.27 -17.83 5.27
C TYR A 349 -0.98 -17.65 4.44
N GLN A 350 0.15 -18.15 4.93
CA GLN A 350 1.43 -18.05 4.23
C GLN A 350 1.38 -18.72 2.85
N GLN A 351 0.83 -19.94 2.74
CA GLN A 351 0.69 -20.67 1.47
C GLN A 351 -0.15 -19.88 0.47
N TRP A 352 -1.23 -19.26 0.95
CA TRP A 352 -2.10 -18.47 0.10
C TRP A 352 -1.41 -17.21 -0.45
N ARG A 353 -0.61 -16.52 0.40
CA ARG A 353 -0.07 -15.21 0.04
C ARG A 353 1.31 -15.23 -0.61
N ARG A 354 2.14 -16.21 -0.24
CA ARG A 354 3.55 -16.20 -0.61
C ARG A 354 3.78 -16.21 -2.12
N PHE A 355 3.02 -17.03 -2.85
CA PHE A 355 3.18 -17.11 -4.32
C PHE A 355 2.85 -15.78 -5.00
N ASP A 356 1.68 -15.21 -4.70
CA ASP A 356 1.25 -13.92 -5.25
C ASP A 356 2.25 -12.79 -4.95
N THR A 357 2.78 -12.77 -3.73
CA THR A 357 3.72 -11.74 -3.28
C THR A 357 5.06 -11.86 -4.00
N VAL A 358 5.61 -13.06 -4.08
CA VAL A 358 6.88 -13.29 -4.80
C VAL A 358 6.70 -12.98 -6.29
N GLN A 359 5.61 -13.41 -6.90
CA GLN A 359 5.30 -13.09 -8.29
C GLN A 359 5.23 -11.58 -8.52
N MET A 360 4.52 -10.83 -7.66
CA MET A 360 4.42 -9.38 -7.76
C MET A 360 5.79 -8.71 -7.56
N GLY A 361 6.55 -9.12 -6.55
CA GLY A 361 7.89 -8.59 -6.30
C GLY A 361 8.84 -8.80 -7.48
N VAL A 362 8.85 -9.99 -8.06
CA VAL A 362 9.64 -10.29 -9.26
C VAL A 362 9.14 -9.47 -10.45
N THR A 363 7.84 -9.37 -10.65
CA THR A 363 7.26 -8.60 -11.76
C THR A 363 7.64 -7.13 -11.67
N THR A 364 7.50 -6.51 -10.50
CA THR A 364 7.87 -5.10 -10.31
C THR A 364 9.37 -4.87 -10.44
N ASP A 365 10.20 -5.80 -9.98
CA ASP A 365 11.66 -5.74 -10.16
C ASP A 365 12.06 -5.83 -11.63
N VAL A 366 11.50 -6.79 -12.35
CA VAL A 366 11.77 -6.97 -13.81
C VAL A 366 11.31 -5.72 -14.57
N LEU A 367 10.12 -5.19 -14.28
CA LEU A 367 9.63 -3.96 -14.89
C LEU A 367 10.56 -2.78 -14.58
N ASN A 368 10.93 -2.57 -13.31
CA ASN A 368 11.84 -1.50 -12.95
C ASN A 368 13.17 -1.62 -13.73
N ARG A 369 13.81 -2.77 -13.72
CA ARG A 369 15.08 -2.99 -14.44
C ARG A 369 14.95 -2.85 -15.95
N LEU A 370 13.82 -3.28 -16.53
CA LEU A 370 13.56 -3.19 -17.96
C LEU A 370 13.34 -1.74 -18.40
N PHE A 371 12.68 -0.92 -17.58
CA PHE A 371 12.28 0.43 -17.96
C PHE A 371 13.21 1.54 -17.41
N SER A 372 13.95 1.28 -16.34
CA SER A 372 14.91 2.24 -15.76
C SER A 372 16.32 2.06 -16.33
N ASN A 373 16.47 2.16 -17.65
CA ASN A 373 17.75 2.16 -18.35
C ASN A 373 17.64 2.83 -19.73
N ASP A 374 18.79 3.19 -20.31
CA ASP A 374 18.88 3.80 -21.65
C ASP A 374 19.63 2.89 -22.66
N ILE A 375 19.57 1.56 -22.48
CA ILE A 375 20.22 0.59 -23.36
C ILE A 375 19.39 0.43 -24.64
N ALA A 376 19.89 0.96 -25.76
CA ALA A 376 19.16 1.02 -27.03
C ALA A 376 18.56 -0.33 -27.51
N PRO A 377 19.25 -1.50 -27.46
CA PRO A 377 18.65 -2.78 -27.82
C PRO A 377 17.47 -3.20 -26.93
N LEU A 378 17.57 -2.94 -25.60
CA LEU A 378 16.49 -3.26 -24.66
C LEU A 378 15.28 -2.38 -24.91
N ARG A 379 15.49 -1.12 -25.25
CA ARG A 379 14.44 -0.18 -25.60
C ARG A 379 13.67 -0.65 -26.83
N ALA A 380 14.36 -1.07 -27.90
CA ALA A 380 13.71 -1.59 -29.09
C ALA A 380 12.85 -2.85 -28.81
N VAL A 381 13.32 -3.76 -27.97
CA VAL A 381 12.57 -4.95 -27.54
C VAL A 381 11.35 -4.56 -26.72
N ARG A 382 11.49 -3.58 -25.82
CA ARG A 382 10.44 -3.02 -24.99
C ARG A 382 9.33 -2.37 -25.82
N ASP A 383 9.71 -1.53 -26.78
CA ASP A 383 8.78 -0.84 -27.68
C ASP A 383 7.96 -1.83 -28.53
N ILE A 384 8.59 -2.87 -29.05
CA ILE A 384 7.92 -3.96 -29.79
C ILE A 384 6.99 -4.74 -28.84
N GLY A 385 7.45 -5.07 -27.63
CA GLY A 385 6.70 -5.83 -26.63
C GLY A 385 5.42 -5.10 -26.20
N LEU A 386 5.51 -3.82 -25.86
CA LEU A 386 4.36 -2.99 -25.48
C LEU A 386 3.40 -2.78 -26.64
N GLY A 387 3.89 -2.50 -27.86
CA GLY A 387 3.06 -2.39 -29.05
C GLY A 387 2.33 -3.68 -29.41
N LEU A 388 2.89 -4.84 -29.05
CA LEU A 388 2.22 -6.13 -29.20
C LEU A 388 1.09 -6.30 -28.18
N VAL A 389 1.36 -5.96 -26.90
CA VAL A 389 0.36 -6.00 -25.82
C VAL A 389 -0.84 -5.12 -26.13
N GLU A 390 -0.63 -3.91 -26.70
CA GLU A 390 -1.69 -2.99 -27.09
C GLU A 390 -2.68 -3.63 -28.09
N ARG A 391 -2.18 -4.49 -28.97
CA ARG A 391 -2.97 -5.18 -30.01
C ARG A 391 -3.64 -6.47 -29.53
N MET A 392 -3.41 -6.90 -28.29
CA MET A 392 -3.91 -8.17 -27.75
C MET A 392 -4.94 -7.92 -26.63
N PRO A 393 -6.25 -7.85 -26.92
CA PRO A 393 -7.28 -7.54 -25.92
C PRO A 393 -7.24 -8.45 -24.69
N ARG A 394 -7.00 -9.75 -24.87
CA ARG A 394 -6.94 -10.72 -23.77
C ARG A 394 -5.77 -10.45 -22.81
N VAL A 395 -4.66 -9.94 -23.33
CA VAL A 395 -3.49 -9.57 -22.52
C VAL A 395 -3.78 -8.27 -21.76
N LYS A 396 -4.41 -7.31 -22.41
CA LYS A 396 -4.92 -6.08 -21.76
C LYS A 396 -5.86 -6.40 -20.61
N ASP A 397 -6.87 -7.23 -20.85
CA ASP A 397 -7.82 -7.67 -19.82
C ASP A 397 -7.13 -8.36 -18.65
N PHE A 398 -6.09 -9.16 -18.91
CA PHE A 398 -5.28 -9.78 -17.87
C PHE A 398 -4.58 -8.72 -17.00
N PHE A 399 -3.95 -7.72 -17.63
CA PHE A 399 -3.29 -6.64 -16.88
C PHE A 399 -4.29 -5.78 -16.10
N ILE A 400 -5.45 -5.46 -16.65
CA ILE A 400 -6.53 -4.74 -15.95
C ILE A 400 -7.00 -5.52 -14.73
N ARG A 401 -7.26 -6.83 -14.86
CA ARG A 401 -7.63 -7.70 -13.75
C ARG A 401 -6.55 -7.78 -12.68
N GLN A 402 -5.31 -7.83 -13.07
CA GLN A 402 -4.19 -7.83 -12.13
C GLN A 402 -4.07 -6.50 -11.39
N ALA A 403 -4.19 -5.37 -12.10
CA ALA A 403 -4.17 -4.02 -11.52
C ALA A 403 -5.38 -3.77 -10.62
N SER A 404 -6.57 -4.31 -10.96
CA SER A 404 -7.78 -4.21 -10.13
C SER A 404 -7.77 -5.14 -8.90
N GLY A 405 -6.78 -6.03 -8.76
CA GLY A 405 -6.66 -6.97 -7.66
C GLY A 405 -7.59 -8.19 -7.74
N LEU A 406 -8.27 -8.39 -8.86
CA LEU A 406 -9.22 -9.46 -9.12
C LEU A 406 -8.55 -10.62 -9.86
N SER A 407 -7.87 -11.50 -9.13
CA SER A 407 -7.20 -12.70 -9.67
C SER A 407 -7.89 -13.99 -9.18
N ALA A 408 -7.52 -15.14 -9.76
CA ALA A 408 -7.97 -16.43 -9.23
C ALA A 408 -7.47 -16.61 -7.78
N GLY A 409 -8.32 -17.14 -6.89
CA GLY A 409 -7.97 -17.32 -5.48
C GLY A 409 -8.04 -16.05 -4.62
N THR A 410 -8.64 -14.96 -5.12
CA THR A 410 -8.88 -13.73 -4.34
C THR A 410 -9.70 -14.03 -3.08
N PRO A 411 -9.28 -13.59 -1.87
CA PRO A 411 -10.05 -13.70 -0.63
C PRO A 411 -11.43 -13.07 -0.71
N ARG A 412 -12.38 -13.58 0.12
CA ARG A 412 -13.81 -13.19 0.10
C ARG A 412 -14.01 -11.68 0.26
N LEU A 413 -13.35 -11.04 1.22
CA LEU A 413 -13.48 -9.59 1.43
C LEU A 413 -13.16 -8.78 0.17
N LEU A 414 -12.15 -9.17 -0.58
CA LEU A 414 -11.75 -8.51 -1.83
C LEU A 414 -12.71 -8.76 -2.99
N LYS A 415 -13.57 -9.77 -2.88
CA LYS A 415 -14.68 -10.00 -3.81
C LYS A 415 -15.93 -9.18 -3.43
N GLY A 416 -15.91 -8.51 -2.27
CA GLY A 416 -17.07 -7.85 -1.69
C GLY A 416 -17.99 -8.82 -0.91
N GLU A 417 -17.45 -9.94 -0.45
CA GLU A 417 -18.17 -10.96 0.32
C GLU A 417 -17.77 -10.92 1.80
N ALA A 418 -18.71 -11.10 2.71
CA ALA A 418 -18.41 -11.23 4.13
C ALA A 418 -17.68 -12.57 4.43
N ILE A 419 -16.82 -12.57 5.47
CA ILE A 419 -16.10 -13.73 5.97
C ILE A 419 -16.74 -14.31 7.22
#